data_239083cf8fb09b29a02139664483d0f7
#
_entry.id   239083cf8fb09b29a02139664483d0f7
#
_cell.length_a   1.000
_cell.length_b   1.000
_cell.length_c   1.000
_cell.angle_alpha   90.00
_cell.angle_beta   90.00
_cell.angle_gamma   90.00
#
_symmetry.space_group_name_H-M   'P 1'
#
loop_
_entity.id
_entity.type
_entity.pdbx_description
1 polymer ?
#
loop_
_entity_poly.entity_id
_entity_poly.type
_entity_poly.pdbx_seq_one_letter_code
_entity_poly.pdbx_strand_id
1 'polypeptide(L)'
;MCIRDRFIQSLGISWKFVLAMLIVFLVRTFIPFLSVSAICVLTGAVLPSYWALIVNFLGIIIMMSIKYFEGMKFGSGNAWKIISKNERARKIIESSGKVNKALLFALRLIPGFPLGSVSRIYGSLRFPYWQFILLSAAGFAPKLLSYTFMGTNVFDPLSSAFLVPLVIALTISGASLLCVNLIWLLVEKSVSSSKKNKDN
;
A
#
# COMPACT_ATOMS: atom_id res chain seq x y z
N MET A 1 24.33 24.82 -3.97
CA MET A 1 24.25 24.01 -2.74
C MET A 1 22.91 24.33 -2.11
N CYS A 2 21.97 23.38 -2.17
CA CYS A 2 20.56 23.59 -1.83
C CYS A 2 20.40 23.82 -0.31
N ILE A 3 19.43 24.64 0.10
CA ILE A 3 19.09 24.88 1.53
C ILE A 3 18.89 23.55 2.27
N ARG A 4 18.36 22.55 1.59
CA ARG A 4 18.19 21.16 2.05
C ARG A 4 19.51 20.53 2.49
N ASP A 5 20.59 20.68 1.71
CA ASP A 5 21.86 20.00 1.99
C ASP A 5 22.54 20.57 3.25
N ARG A 6 22.38 21.87 3.50
CA ARG A 6 22.82 22.50 4.76
C ARG A 6 21.99 22.04 5.96
N PHE A 7 20.69 21.90 5.79
CA PHE A 7 19.80 21.42 6.88
C PHE A 7 20.09 19.97 7.24
N ILE A 8 20.33 19.12 6.23
CA ILE A 8 20.69 17.70 6.43
C ILE A 8 22.09 17.55 7.04
N GLN A 9 23.06 18.36 6.63
CA GLN A 9 24.43 18.38 7.22
C GLN A 9 24.46 18.93 8.63
N SER A 10 23.62 19.91 8.97
CA SER A 10 23.54 20.48 10.33
C SER A 10 22.85 19.55 11.32
N LEU A 11 21.96 18.65 10.86
CA LEU A 11 21.21 17.73 11.71
C LEU A 11 21.97 16.42 11.98
N GLY A 12 23.06 16.12 11.24
CA GLY A 12 23.64 14.78 11.25
C GLY A 12 22.53 13.73 11.10
N ILE A 13 22.73 12.56 10.54
CA ILE A 13 21.66 11.54 10.51
C ILE A 13 21.32 11.21 11.97
N SER A 14 20.44 12.01 12.57
CA SER A 14 20.11 11.84 13.96
C SER A 14 19.19 10.62 14.04
N TRP A 15 19.64 9.55 14.67
CA TRP A 15 18.83 8.37 15.01
C TRP A 15 17.48 8.77 15.60
N LYS A 16 17.40 9.95 16.20
CA LYS A 16 16.15 10.54 16.70
C LYS A 16 15.11 10.76 15.60
N PHE A 17 15.51 11.20 14.39
CA PHE A 17 14.60 11.40 13.26
C PHE A 17 14.12 10.07 12.68
N VAL A 18 15.02 9.09 12.54
CA VAL A 18 14.65 7.75 12.08
C VAL A 18 13.64 7.13 13.04
N LEU A 19 13.92 7.18 14.35
CA LEU A 19 13.02 6.69 15.38
C LEU A 19 11.67 7.43 15.37
N ALA A 20 11.70 8.77 15.27
CA ALA A 20 10.47 9.57 15.20
C ALA A 20 9.59 9.15 14.03
N MET A 21 10.18 8.95 12.83
CA MET A 21 9.41 8.51 11.66
C MET A 21 8.85 7.08 11.82
N LEU A 22 9.60 6.15 12.42
CA LEU A 22 9.10 4.82 12.73
C LEU A 22 7.95 4.86 13.75
N ILE A 23 8.04 5.75 14.75
CA ILE A 23 6.94 5.99 15.70
C ILE A 23 5.71 6.54 14.98
N VAL A 24 5.88 7.46 14.02
CA VAL A 24 4.76 7.97 13.20
C VAL A 24 4.09 6.83 12.42
N PHE A 25 4.84 5.89 11.83
CA PHE A 25 4.27 4.70 11.19
C PHE A 25 3.52 3.79 12.18
N LEU A 26 4.04 3.63 13.40
CA LEU A 26 3.36 2.88 14.47
C LEU A 26 2.05 3.56 14.89
N VAL A 27 2.08 4.86 15.16
CA VAL A 27 0.89 5.64 15.52
C VAL A 27 -0.16 5.57 14.40
N ARG A 28 0.28 5.71 13.15
CA ARG A 28 -0.58 5.57 11.97
C ARG A 28 -1.26 4.19 11.90
N THR A 29 -0.65 3.15 12.43
CA THR A 29 -1.26 1.80 12.44
C THR A 29 -2.56 1.80 13.23
N PHE A 30 -2.68 2.60 14.26
CA PHE A 30 -3.88 2.73 15.10
C PHE A 30 -4.82 3.84 14.62
N ILE A 31 -4.28 4.91 14.04
CA ILE A 31 -5.04 6.07 13.57
C ILE A 31 -5.17 6.03 12.04
N PRO A 32 -6.33 5.61 11.48
CA PRO A 32 -6.48 5.41 10.04
C PRO A 32 -6.53 6.70 9.21
N PHE A 33 -6.69 7.86 9.83
CA PHE A 33 -6.82 9.16 9.15
C PHE A 33 -5.51 9.65 8.50
N LEU A 34 -4.35 9.23 9.00
CA LEU A 34 -3.07 9.63 8.44
C LEU A 34 -2.82 8.87 7.11
N SER A 35 -2.59 9.59 6.03
CA SER A 35 -2.26 9.00 4.73
C SER A 35 -0.85 8.43 4.75
N VAL A 36 -0.68 7.17 4.32
CA VAL A 36 0.64 6.52 4.19
C VAL A 36 1.49 7.26 3.16
N SER A 37 0.90 7.72 2.06
CA SER A 37 1.61 8.48 1.03
C SER A 37 2.18 9.79 1.59
N ALA A 38 1.41 10.52 2.40
CA ALA A 38 1.87 11.74 3.05
C ALA A 38 3.06 11.50 3.97
N ILE A 39 3.04 10.41 4.76
CA ILE A 39 4.16 10.03 5.62
C ILE A 39 5.39 9.70 4.80
N CYS A 40 5.25 8.95 3.70
CA CYS A 40 6.37 8.60 2.82
C CYS A 40 6.99 9.84 2.15
N VAL A 41 6.16 10.78 1.70
CA VAL A 41 6.62 12.07 1.14
C VAL A 41 7.33 12.88 2.21
N LEU A 42 6.77 13.00 3.41
CA LEU A 42 7.38 13.72 4.52
C LEU A 42 8.74 13.12 4.92
N THR A 43 8.81 11.79 5.00
CA THR A 43 10.07 11.08 5.27
C THR A 43 11.12 11.38 4.20
N GLY A 44 10.72 11.38 2.92
CA GLY A 44 11.57 11.74 1.79
C GLY A 44 12.03 13.21 1.82
N ALA A 45 11.19 14.13 2.33
CA ALA A 45 11.53 15.53 2.46
C ALA A 45 12.58 15.80 3.56
N VAL A 46 12.51 15.03 4.64
CA VAL A 46 13.36 15.24 5.85
C VAL A 46 14.66 14.44 5.79
N LEU A 47 14.62 13.22 5.29
CA LEU A 47 15.77 12.31 5.27
C LEU A 47 16.44 12.26 3.88
N PRO A 48 17.75 11.97 3.79
CA PRO A 48 18.41 11.64 2.53
C PRO A 48 17.69 10.48 1.84
N SER A 49 17.61 10.49 0.50
CA SER A 49 16.84 9.54 -0.30
C SER A 49 17.03 8.07 0.09
N TYR A 50 18.27 7.68 0.35
CA TYR A 50 18.61 6.30 0.74
C TYR A 50 18.00 5.92 2.10
N TRP A 51 18.18 6.76 3.12
CA TRP A 51 17.60 6.53 4.46
C TRP A 51 16.08 6.62 4.46
N ALA A 52 15.53 7.55 3.70
CA ALA A 52 14.09 7.69 3.54
C ALA A 52 13.46 6.40 2.96
N LEU A 53 14.09 5.78 1.96
CA LEU A 53 13.63 4.52 1.39
C LEU A 53 13.64 3.39 2.43
N ILE A 54 14.73 3.24 3.17
CA ILE A 54 14.86 2.20 4.19
C ILE A 54 13.78 2.38 5.27
N VAL A 55 13.65 3.59 5.79
CA VAL A 55 12.68 3.91 6.86
C VAL A 55 11.25 3.70 6.38
N ASN A 56 10.92 4.13 5.17
CA ASN A 56 9.59 3.93 4.59
C ASN A 56 9.29 2.45 4.37
N PHE A 57 10.25 1.67 3.86
CA PHE A 57 10.10 0.22 3.68
C PHE A 57 9.86 -0.48 5.01
N LEU A 58 10.71 -0.22 6.01
CA LEU A 58 10.58 -0.80 7.35
C LEU A 58 9.27 -0.39 8.01
N GLY A 59 8.90 0.88 7.95
CA GLY A 59 7.67 1.40 8.53
C GLY A 59 6.42 0.72 7.95
N ILE A 60 6.37 0.54 6.63
CA ILE A 60 5.25 -0.14 5.97
C ILE A 60 5.22 -1.64 6.32
N ILE A 61 6.37 -2.32 6.34
CA ILE A 61 6.45 -3.73 6.73
C ILE A 61 5.94 -3.91 8.17
N ILE A 62 6.40 -3.08 9.10
CA ILE A 62 5.95 -3.11 10.50
C ILE A 62 4.43 -2.90 10.58
N MET A 63 3.91 -1.88 9.90
CA MET A 63 2.47 -1.59 9.87
C MET A 63 1.65 -2.76 9.31
N MET A 64 2.10 -3.35 8.20
CA MET A 64 1.41 -4.49 7.58
C MET A 64 1.45 -5.72 8.50
N SER A 65 2.57 -5.97 9.18
CA SER A 65 2.76 -7.08 10.10
C SER A 65 1.84 -6.96 11.31
N ILE A 66 1.77 -5.79 11.94
CA ILE A 66 0.88 -5.55 13.07
C ILE A 66 -0.58 -5.83 12.67
N LYS A 67 -1.03 -5.31 11.52
CA LYS A 67 -2.39 -5.52 11.02
C LYS A 67 -2.66 -6.97 10.61
N TYR A 68 -1.66 -7.68 10.13
CA TYR A 68 -1.75 -9.10 9.85
C TYR A 68 -1.94 -9.90 11.16
N PHE A 69 -1.14 -9.65 12.19
CA PHE A 69 -1.28 -10.33 13.48
C PHE A 69 -2.56 -9.95 14.22
N GLU A 70 -3.02 -8.69 14.11
CA GLU A 70 -4.36 -8.31 14.58
C GLU A 70 -5.44 -9.17 13.92
N GLY A 71 -5.37 -9.35 12.60
CA GLY A 71 -6.30 -10.19 11.86
C GLY A 71 -6.26 -11.65 12.29
N MET A 72 -5.07 -12.18 12.53
CA MET A 72 -4.88 -13.55 12.98
C MET A 72 -5.47 -13.80 14.38
N LYS A 73 -5.37 -12.81 15.30
CA LYS A 73 -5.88 -12.94 16.68
C LYS A 73 -7.38 -12.65 16.79
N PHE A 74 -7.83 -11.57 16.14
CA PHE A 74 -9.19 -11.03 16.33
C PHE A 74 -10.14 -11.31 15.15
N GLY A 75 -9.67 -12.00 14.13
CA GLY A 75 -10.42 -12.26 12.91
C GLY A 75 -10.55 -11.03 12.00
N SER A 76 -11.32 -11.20 10.91
CA SER A 76 -11.53 -10.14 9.91
C SER A 76 -12.50 -9.05 10.38
N GLY A 77 -13.40 -9.33 11.30
CA GLY A 77 -14.33 -8.41 11.95
C GLY A 77 -14.78 -7.20 11.08
N ASN A 78 -14.48 -5.99 11.55
CA ASN A 78 -14.80 -4.76 10.83
C ASN A 78 -14.05 -4.60 9.49
N ALA A 79 -12.92 -5.29 9.29
CA ALA A 79 -12.18 -5.22 8.02
C ALA A 79 -12.99 -5.84 6.87
N TRP A 80 -13.70 -6.93 7.14
CA TRP A 80 -14.63 -7.53 6.17
C TRP A 80 -15.77 -6.56 5.83
N LYS A 81 -16.36 -5.88 6.83
CA LYS A 81 -17.41 -4.87 6.60
C LYS A 81 -16.94 -3.72 5.71
N ILE A 82 -15.69 -3.28 5.86
CA ILE A 82 -15.14 -2.17 5.04
C ILE A 82 -14.95 -2.62 3.60
N ILE A 83 -14.46 -3.84 3.38
CA ILE A 83 -14.24 -4.36 2.03
C ILE A 83 -15.54 -4.79 1.37
N SER A 84 -16.49 -5.35 2.12
CA SER A 84 -17.80 -5.75 1.60
C SER A 84 -18.68 -4.57 1.17
N LYS A 85 -18.42 -3.35 1.64
CA LYS A 85 -19.04 -2.12 1.11
C LYS A 85 -18.67 -1.86 -0.35
N ASN A 86 -17.52 -2.38 -0.80
CA ASN A 86 -17.15 -2.33 -2.20
C ASN A 86 -17.55 -3.65 -2.86
N GLU A 87 -18.69 -3.65 -3.58
CA GLU A 87 -19.22 -4.86 -4.23
C GLU A 87 -18.20 -5.55 -5.13
N ARG A 88 -17.33 -4.76 -5.81
CA ARG A 88 -16.28 -5.30 -6.68
C ARG A 88 -15.25 -6.09 -5.88
N ALA A 89 -14.78 -5.54 -4.78
CA ALA A 89 -13.82 -6.20 -3.90
C ALA A 89 -14.41 -7.45 -3.25
N ARG A 90 -15.68 -7.39 -2.84
CA ARG A 90 -16.41 -8.52 -2.27
C ARG A 90 -16.51 -9.67 -3.27
N LYS A 91 -16.99 -9.40 -4.48
CA LYS A 91 -17.15 -10.42 -5.54
C LYS A 91 -15.81 -11.08 -5.91
N ILE A 92 -14.72 -10.28 -6.00
CA ILE A 92 -13.39 -10.81 -6.30
C ILE A 92 -12.88 -11.75 -5.19
N ILE A 93 -13.14 -11.42 -3.93
CA ILE A 93 -12.69 -12.24 -2.80
C ILE A 93 -13.56 -13.49 -2.67
N GLU A 94 -14.87 -13.38 -2.85
CA GLU A 94 -15.82 -14.51 -2.79
C GLU A 94 -15.64 -15.47 -3.97
N SER A 95 -15.44 -14.97 -5.19
CA SER A 95 -15.24 -15.79 -6.39
C SER A 95 -13.92 -16.55 -6.40
N SER A 96 -12.91 -16.07 -5.67
CA SER A 96 -11.59 -16.70 -5.63
C SER A 96 -11.52 -17.94 -4.75
N GLY A 97 -12.54 -18.25 -3.91
CA GLY A 97 -12.68 -19.47 -3.10
C GLY A 97 -11.47 -19.89 -2.25
N LYS A 98 -10.30 -19.40 -2.60
CA LYS A 98 -9.01 -19.55 -1.92
C LYS A 98 -8.26 -18.23 -2.00
N VAL A 99 -7.54 -17.89 -0.93
CA VAL A 99 -6.69 -16.71 -0.85
C VAL A 99 -5.62 -16.77 -1.94
N ASN A 100 -5.82 -16.06 -3.04
CA ASN A 100 -4.93 -16.11 -4.19
C ASN A 100 -3.78 -15.10 -4.00
N LYS A 101 -2.55 -15.54 -4.28
CA LYS A 101 -1.34 -14.70 -4.24
C LYS A 101 -1.44 -13.50 -5.20
N ALA A 102 -1.97 -13.74 -6.41
CA ALA A 102 -2.18 -12.71 -7.41
C ALA A 102 -3.19 -11.65 -6.96
N LEU A 103 -4.24 -12.06 -6.23
CA LEU A 103 -5.21 -11.14 -5.66
C LEU A 103 -4.57 -10.21 -4.61
N LEU A 104 -3.71 -10.75 -3.72
CA LEU A 104 -2.99 -9.93 -2.75
C LEU A 104 -2.15 -8.86 -3.45
N PHE A 105 -1.37 -9.26 -4.45
CA PHE A 105 -0.52 -8.37 -5.22
C PHE A 105 -1.36 -7.28 -5.93
N ALA A 106 -2.44 -7.68 -6.61
CA ALA A 106 -3.36 -6.76 -7.28
C ALA A 106 -3.99 -5.74 -6.33
N LEU A 107 -4.47 -6.19 -5.15
CA LEU A 107 -5.03 -5.30 -4.12
C LEU A 107 -4.01 -4.28 -3.59
N ARG A 108 -2.70 -4.62 -3.60
CA ARG A 108 -1.63 -3.68 -3.22
C ARG A 108 -1.34 -2.63 -4.29
N LEU A 109 -1.57 -2.97 -5.56
CA LEU A 109 -1.41 -2.02 -6.67
C LEU A 109 -2.57 -1.02 -6.76
N ILE A 110 -3.76 -1.36 -6.28
CA ILE A 110 -4.93 -0.46 -6.35
C ILE A 110 -4.71 0.75 -5.44
N PRO A 111 -4.84 1.98 -5.95
CA PRO A 111 -4.80 3.19 -5.13
C PRO A 111 -6.06 3.30 -4.26
N GLY A 112 -5.91 3.91 -3.08
CA GLY A 112 -7.04 4.13 -2.17
C GLY A 112 -7.53 2.89 -1.44
N PHE A 113 -7.00 1.71 -1.71
CA PHE A 113 -7.39 0.52 -0.98
C PHE A 113 -6.80 0.51 0.43
N PRO A 114 -7.60 0.23 1.47
CA PRO A 114 -7.14 0.31 2.86
C PRO A 114 -6.14 -0.82 3.17
N LEU A 115 -4.85 -0.48 3.18
CA LEU A 115 -3.73 -1.41 3.42
C LEU A 115 -3.92 -2.25 4.68
N GLY A 116 -4.41 -1.64 5.77
CA GLY A 116 -4.66 -2.31 7.03
C GLY A 116 -5.77 -3.35 6.96
N SER A 117 -6.86 -3.06 6.25
CA SER A 117 -8.00 -3.99 6.10
C SER A 117 -7.61 -5.24 5.31
N VAL A 118 -6.87 -5.07 4.21
CA VAL A 118 -6.34 -6.20 3.44
C VAL A 118 -5.42 -7.05 4.32
N SER A 119 -4.52 -6.43 5.08
CA SER A 119 -3.60 -7.16 5.96
C SER A 119 -4.36 -7.97 7.03
N ARG A 120 -5.41 -7.40 7.64
CA ARG A 120 -6.26 -8.11 8.62
C ARG A 120 -6.97 -9.31 8.01
N ILE A 121 -7.50 -9.19 6.79
CA ILE A 121 -8.19 -10.32 6.12
C ILE A 121 -7.21 -11.44 5.85
N TYR A 122 -6.04 -11.14 5.28
CA TYR A 122 -5.03 -12.17 5.02
C TYR A 122 -4.51 -12.81 6.32
N GLY A 123 -4.41 -12.03 7.41
CA GLY A 123 -4.11 -12.55 8.74
C GLY A 123 -5.19 -13.49 9.27
N SER A 124 -6.48 -13.11 9.17
CA SER A 124 -7.61 -13.94 9.63
C SER A 124 -7.75 -15.27 8.86
N LEU A 125 -7.35 -15.27 7.60
CA LEU A 125 -7.30 -16.45 6.75
C LEU A 125 -6.02 -17.28 6.95
N ARG A 126 -5.14 -16.90 7.89
CA ARG A 126 -3.87 -17.57 8.20
C ARG A 126 -3.00 -17.82 6.97
N PHE A 127 -3.00 -16.86 6.04
CA PHE A 127 -2.13 -16.95 4.86
C PHE A 127 -0.65 -16.96 5.29
N PRO A 128 0.27 -17.71 4.65
CA PRO A 128 1.66 -17.79 5.05
C PRO A 128 2.31 -16.41 5.16
N TYR A 129 2.83 -16.06 6.34
CA TYR A 129 3.33 -14.72 6.67
C TYR A 129 4.42 -14.23 5.72
N TRP A 130 5.41 -15.06 5.42
CA TRP A 130 6.50 -14.69 4.51
C TRP A 130 6.02 -14.37 3.10
N GLN A 131 5.09 -15.17 2.57
CA GLN A 131 4.50 -14.92 1.25
C GLN A 131 3.67 -13.63 1.28
N PHE A 132 2.95 -13.39 2.37
CA PHE A 132 2.19 -12.16 2.57
C PHE A 132 3.09 -10.93 2.55
N ILE A 133 4.20 -10.92 3.30
CA ILE A 133 5.13 -9.78 3.36
C ILE A 133 5.80 -9.55 2.02
N LEU A 134 6.36 -10.60 1.38
CA LEU A 134 7.05 -10.48 0.09
C LEU A 134 6.13 -9.94 -1.01
N LEU A 135 4.93 -10.50 -1.15
CA LEU A 135 3.96 -10.05 -2.16
C LEU A 135 3.46 -8.63 -1.87
N SER A 136 3.24 -8.31 -0.59
CA SER A 136 2.80 -6.97 -0.19
C SER A 136 3.89 -5.93 -0.41
N ALA A 137 5.14 -6.24 -0.08
CA ALA A 137 6.28 -5.37 -0.29
C ALA A 137 6.51 -5.14 -1.80
N ALA A 138 6.51 -6.20 -2.60
CA ALA A 138 6.66 -6.09 -4.05
C ALA A 138 5.54 -5.28 -4.71
N GLY A 139 4.27 -5.52 -4.31
CA GLY A 139 3.13 -4.78 -4.85
C GLY A 139 3.09 -3.31 -4.43
N PHE A 140 3.67 -2.96 -3.27
CA PHE A 140 3.71 -1.58 -2.80
C PHE A 140 5.00 -0.83 -3.19
N ALA A 141 6.08 -1.55 -3.51
CA ALA A 141 7.39 -0.98 -3.82
C ALA A 141 7.36 0.15 -4.86
N PRO A 142 6.71 0.02 -6.04
CA PRO A 142 6.74 1.08 -7.04
C PRO A 142 6.08 2.38 -6.55
N LYS A 143 5.02 2.30 -5.76
CA LYS A 143 4.38 3.47 -5.14
C LYS A 143 5.25 4.09 -4.07
N LEU A 144 5.88 3.26 -3.23
CA LEU A 144 6.78 3.69 -2.18
C LEU A 144 7.95 4.48 -2.75
N LEU A 145 8.59 3.95 -3.79
CA LEU A 145 9.66 4.63 -4.50
C LEU A 145 9.19 5.99 -5.00
N SER A 146 8.06 6.05 -5.72
CA SER A 146 7.51 7.29 -6.25
C SER A 146 7.26 8.32 -5.14
N TYR A 147 6.59 7.94 -4.04
CA TYR A 147 6.30 8.86 -2.94
C TYR A 147 7.56 9.34 -2.22
N THR A 148 8.56 8.47 -2.04
CA THR A 148 9.81 8.84 -1.40
C THR A 148 10.59 9.83 -2.28
N PHE A 149 10.69 9.57 -3.58
CA PHE A 149 11.37 10.49 -4.51
C PHE A 149 10.61 11.80 -4.70
N MET A 150 9.29 11.82 -4.67
CA MET A 150 8.51 13.06 -4.60
C MET A 150 8.87 13.85 -3.35
N GLY A 151 9.01 13.18 -2.21
CA GLY A 151 9.39 13.82 -0.95
C GLY A 151 10.75 14.50 -1.01
N THR A 152 11.75 13.85 -1.61
CA THR A 152 13.10 14.43 -1.72
C THR A 152 13.14 15.70 -2.58
N ASN A 153 12.17 15.92 -3.46
CA ASN A 153 12.08 17.04 -4.36
C ASN A 153 10.83 17.93 -4.12
N VAL A 154 10.22 17.82 -2.93
CA VAL A 154 8.97 18.52 -2.60
C VAL A 154 9.10 20.05 -2.65
N PHE A 155 10.30 20.59 -2.46
CA PHE A 155 10.56 22.03 -2.51
C PHE A 155 10.77 22.58 -3.93
N ASP A 156 10.85 21.68 -4.93
CA ASP A 156 10.94 22.05 -6.35
C ASP A 156 9.91 21.23 -7.17
N PRO A 157 8.61 21.56 -7.04
CA PRO A 157 7.52 20.74 -7.60
C PRO A 157 7.43 20.79 -9.14
N LEU A 158 8.12 21.73 -9.78
CA LEU A 158 8.19 21.83 -11.25
C LEU A 158 9.41 21.12 -11.84
N SER A 159 10.30 20.60 -11.01
CA SER A 159 11.46 19.84 -11.47
C SER A 159 11.05 18.50 -12.09
N SER A 160 11.82 18.03 -13.06
CA SER A 160 11.66 16.68 -13.62
C SER A 160 11.80 15.60 -12.55
N ALA A 161 12.63 15.85 -11.53
CA ALA A 161 12.87 14.96 -10.41
C ALA A 161 11.62 14.78 -9.49
N PHE A 162 10.70 15.75 -9.48
CA PHE A 162 9.39 15.63 -8.81
C PHE A 162 8.32 15.12 -9.76
N LEU A 163 8.26 15.64 -10.99
CA LEU A 163 7.19 15.32 -11.95
C LEU A 163 7.26 13.88 -12.43
N VAL A 164 8.44 13.33 -12.69
CA VAL A 164 8.58 11.93 -13.18
C VAL A 164 8.03 10.92 -12.16
N PRO A 165 8.43 10.93 -10.87
CA PRO A 165 7.81 10.06 -9.86
C PRO A 165 6.30 10.27 -9.69
N LEU A 166 5.81 11.50 -9.83
CA LEU A 166 4.39 11.80 -9.79
C LEU A 166 3.64 11.13 -10.94
N VAL A 167 4.14 11.28 -12.17
CA VAL A 167 3.54 10.65 -13.36
C VAL A 167 3.58 9.13 -13.24
N ILE A 168 4.69 8.54 -12.76
CA ILE A 168 4.80 7.10 -12.52
C ILE A 168 3.76 6.65 -11.48
N ALA A 169 3.59 7.37 -10.38
CA ALA A 169 2.60 7.03 -9.37
C ALA A 169 1.16 7.09 -9.92
N LEU A 170 0.86 8.10 -10.74
CA LEU A 170 -0.44 8.25 -11.39
C LEU A 170 -0.70 7.17 -12.45
N THR A 171 0.30 6.84 -13.28
CA THR A 171 0.17 5.80 -14.31
C THR A 171 -0.01 4.41 -13.70
N ILE A 172 0.76 4.06 -12.66
CA ILE A 172 0.59 2.81 -11.91
C ILE A 172 -0.81 2.75 -11.29
N SER A 173 -1.27 3.87 -10.73
CA SER A 173 -2.60 3.99 -10.13
C SER A 173 -3.69 3.83 -11.17
N GLY A 174 -3.57 4.48 -12.33
CA GLY A 174 -4.51 4.37 -13.45
C GLY A 174 -4.54 2.96 -14.04
N ALA A 175 -3.37 2.39 -14.34
CA ALA A 175 -3.25 1.03 -14.86
C ALA A 175 -3.85 -0.01 -13.91
N SER A 176 -3.64 0.13 -12.59
CA SER A 176 -4.21 -0.79 -11.61
C SER A 176 -5.74 -0.71 -11.54
N LEU A 177 -6.34 0.47 -11.71
CA LEU A 177 -7.79 0.63 -11.80
C LEU A 177 -8.36 -0.01 -13.07
N LEU A 178 -7.68 0.14 -14.20
CA LEU A 178 -8.05 -0.52 -15.46
C LEU A 178 -7.98 -2.04 -15.32
N CYS A 179 -6.91 -2.59 -14.76
CA CYS A 179 -6.77 -4.03 -14.51
C CYS A 179 -7.90 -4.56 -13.63
N VAL A 180 -8.29 -3.84 -12.58
CA VAL A 180 -9.40 -4.24 -11.72
C VAL A 180 -10.73 -4.22 -12.45
N ASN A 181 -10.98 -3.20 -13.29
CA ASN A 181 -12.16 -3.15 -14.14
C ASN A 181 -12.21 -4.32 -15.13
N LEU A 182 -11.09 -4.65 -15.76
CA LEU A 182 -10.98 -5.79 -16.68
C LEU A 182 -11.24 -7.12 -15.97
N ILE A 183 -10.63 -7.34 -14.81
CA ILE A 183 -10.86 -8.54 -13.98
C ILE A 183 -12.34 -8.63 -13.59
N TRP A 184 -12.95 -7.49 -13.22
CA TRP A 184 -14.37 -7.46 -12.86
C TRP A 184 -15.27 -7.84 -14.03
N LEU A 185 -15.03 -7.31 -15.24
CA LEU A 185 -15.77 -7.67 -16.45
C LEU A 185 -15.63 -9.16 -16.80
N LEU A 186 -14.43 -9.73 -16.65
CA LEU A 186 -14.19 -11.15 -16.88
C LEU A 186 -14.93 -12.04 -15.88
N VAL A 187 -14.95 -11.67 -14.60
CA VAL A 187 -15.67 -12.38 -13.54
C VAL A 187 -17.18 -12.31 -13.77
N GLU A 188 -17.70 -11.14 -14.14
CA GLU A 188 -19.11 -10.94 -14.43
C GLU A 188 -19.56 -11.79 -15.64
N LYS A 189 -18.75 -11.81 -16.70
CA LYS A 189 -19.00 -12.64 -17.88
C LYS A 189 -18.99 -14.14 -17.56
N SER A 190 -18.05 -14.58 -16.70
CA SER A 190 -17.96 -15.98 -16.25
C SER A 190 -19.17 -16.40 -15.40
N VAL A 191 -19.60 -15.54 -14.48
CA VAL A 191 -20.77 -15.79 -13.62
C VAL A 191 -22.07 -15.80 -14.43
N SER A 192 -22.21 -14.91 -15.40
CA SER A 192 -23.35 -14.84 -16.31
C SER A 192 -23.46 -16.08 -17.19
N SER A 193 -22.32 -16.56 -17.71
CA SER A 193 -22.26 -17.80 -18.51
C SER A 193 -22.61 -19.06 -17.69
N SER A 194 -22.17 -19.11 -16.43
CA SER A 194 -22.48 -20.22 -15.53
C SER A 194 -23.97 -20.29 -15.12
N LYS A 195 -24.64 -19.12 -15.03
CA LYS A 195 -26.07 -19.05 -14.74
C LYS A 195 -26.91 -19.58 -15.93
N LYS A 196 -26.51 -19.18 -17.15
CA LYS A 196 -27.22 -19.60 -18.37
C LYS A 196 -27.14 -21.13 -18.64
N ASN A 197 -26.09 -21.77 -18.10
CA ASN A 197 -25.89 -23.23 -18.27
C ASN A 197 -26.58 -24.04 -17.16
N LYS A 198 -27.19 -23.40 -16.14
CA LYS A 198 -27.97 -24.03 -15.08
C LYS A 198 -29.49 -23.97 -15.33
N ASP A 199 -29.89 -23.08 -16.22
CA ASP A 199 -31.30 -22.83 -16.54
C ASP A 199 -31.72 -23.55 -17.87
N ASN A 200 -30.77 -24.29 -18.51
CA ASN A 200 -31.01 -25.27 -19.58
C ASN A 200 -30.77 -26.71 -19.09
#